data_8c20374d9a8e26a22849676b3dc27524
#
_entry.id   8c20374d9a8e26a22849676b3dc27524
#
_cell.length_a   1.000
_cell.length_b   1.000
_cell.length_c   1.000
_cell.angle_alpha   90.00
_cell.angle_beta   90.00
_cell.angle_gamma   90.00
#
_symmetry.space_group_name_H-M   'P 1'
#
loop_
_entity.id
_entity.type
_entity.pdbx_description
1 polymer ?
#
loop_
_entity_poly.entity_id
_entity_poly.type
_entity_poly.pdbx_seq_one_letter_code
_entity_poly.pdbx_strand_id
1 'polypeptide(L)'
;MHPLRLLALPLLLSWSLSALAADPKPLPPERIQINQLTNETQQTSSSRETVDLVWWLPSQFWLASARNDDRSAMTQIAGLFDQYTVVAAVNGKIGTLGIDKFMDENELREAIRLRGADGKEYTPIDPGKLDPKVTMVFGVLKPVLGSMIGQLGNNLHFFVFPAKGKDGKPLADPLAPGKVSVQLGQARYDFTTPLGSLLTPQRDPRTGQTFPGSYRFNPYTGSQLEPLSE
;
A
#
# COMPACT_ATOMS: atom_id res chain seq x y z
N MET A 1 -10.99 -26.68 75.05
CA MET A 1 -11.71 -25.89 74.08
C MET A 1 -10.75 -24.85 73.54
N HIS A 2 -10.17 -25.04 72.32
CA HIS A 2 -9.27 -24.10 71.68
C HIS A 2 -10.02 -23.44 70.50
N PRO A 3 -10.02 -22.12 70.38
CA PRO A 3 -10.63 -21.47 69.22
C PRO A 3 -9.66 -21.46 68.06
N LEU A 4 -10.13 -21.97 66.93
CA LEU A 4 -9.48 -21.96 65.64
C LEU A 4 -9.49 -20.49 65.08
N ARG A 5 -8.34 -19.86 64.94
CA ARG A 5 -8.20 -18.57 64.28
C ARG A 5 -8.09 -18.79 62.78
N LEU A 6 -9.17 -18.41 62.03
CA LEU A 6 -9.11 -18.31 60.57
C LEU A 6 -8.28 -17.08 60.20
N LEU A 7 -7.14 -17.33 59.55
CA LEU A 7 -6.37 -16.30 58.83
C LEU A 7 -7.04 -16.06 57.45
N ALA A 8 -7.66 -14.93 57.28
CA ALA A 8 -8.12 -14.45 55.98
C ALA A 8 -6.93 -13.85 55.22
N LEU A 9 -6.51 -14.50 54.12
CA LEU A 9 -5.49 -14.03 53.22
C LEU A 9 -6.15 -13.03 52.22
N PRO A 10 -5.70 -11.78 52.12
CA PRO A 10 -6.24 -10.86 51.10
C PRO A 10 -5.71 -11.25 49.71
N LEU A 11 -6.64 -11.62 48.83
CA LEU A 11 -6.36 -11.82 47.39
C LEU A 11 -6.13 -10.47 46.76
N LEU A 12 -4.86 -10.08 46.55
CA LEU A 12 -4.50 -8.90 45.77
C LEU A 12 -4.75 -9.21 44.28
N LEU A 13 -5.92 -8.76 43.79
CA LEU A 13 -6.20 -8.70 42.35
C LEU A 13 -5.31 -7.60 41.74
N SER A 14 -4.16 -8.00 41.19
CA SER A 14 -3.36 -7.12 40.34
C SER A 14 -4.10 -6.89 39.02
N TRP A 15 -4.79 -5.77 38.90
CA TRP A 15 -5.29 -5.29 37.63
C TRP A 15 -4.08 -4.84 36.80
N SER A 16 -3.63 -5.70 35.87
CA SER A 16 -2.74 -5.30 34.81
C SER A 16 -3.47 -4.29 33.94
N LEU A 17 -3.20 -3.00 34.11
CA LEU A 17 -3.53 -1.99 33.12
C LEU A 17 -2.76 -2.35 31.86
N SER A 18 -3.38 -3.05 30.93
CA SER A 18 -2.89 -3.13 29.56
C SER A 18 -2.96 -1.70 29.01
N ALA A 19 -1.81 -1.03 28.97
CA ALA A 19 -1.69 0.22 28.25
C ALA A 19 -2.12 -0.05 26.81
N LEU A 20 -3.27 0.45 26.41
CA LEU A 20 -3.70 0.45 25.01
C LEU A 20 -2.66 1.24 24.25
N ALA A 21 -1.85 0.54 23.47
CA ALA A 21 -0.94 1.21 22.54
C ALA A 21 -1.76 2.16 21.68
N ALA A 22 -1.40 3.43 21.65
CA ALA A 22 -2.07 4.41 20.82
C ALA A 22 -1.97 3.96 19.35
N ASP A 23 -3.06 4.06 18.61
CA ASP A 23 -3.03 3.75 17.19
C ASP A 23 -2.05 4.69 16.48
N PRO A 24 -1.19 4.16 15.59
CA PRO A 24 -0.20 4.97 14.90
C PRO A 24 -0.89 6.01 14.02
N LYS A 25 -0.42 7.25 14.12
CA LYS A 25 -0.99 8.39 13.37
C LYS A 25 -0.45 8.43 11.94
N PRO A 26 -1.25 8.84 10.95
CA PRO A 26 -0.77 9.10 9.61
C PRO A 26 0.35 10.16 9.62
N LEU A 27 1.37 9.94 8.79
CA LEU A 27 2.42 10.93 8.56
C LEU A 27 1.90 12.05 7.65
N PRO A 28 2.35 13.30 7.87
CA PRO A 28 2.12 14.35 6.89
C PRO A 28 2.93 14.03 5.60
N PRO A 29 2.44 14.44 4.42
CA PRO A 29 3.02 14.04 3.12
C PRO A 29 4.52 14.28 2.98
N GLU A 30 5.03 15.38 3.54
CA GLU A 30 6.44 15.76 3.50
C GLU A 30 7.37 14.84 4.31
N ARG A 31 6.81 14.04 5.20
CA ARG A 31 7.56 13.06 6.03
C ARG A 31 7.48 11.64 5.47
N ILE A 32 6.62 11.40 4.48
CA ILE A 32 6.50 10.11 3.82
C ILE A 32 7.74 9.86 2.97
N GLN A 33 8.43 8.77 3.25
CA GLN A 33 9.59 8.35 2.45
C GLN A 33 9.12 7.57 1.22
N ILE A 34 9.24 8.20 0.04
CA ILE A 34 8.71 7.67 -1.21
C ILE A 34 9.27 6.27 -1.54
N ASN A 35 10.55 6.02 -1.22
CA ASN A 35 11.16 4.71 -1.44
C ASN A 35 10.54 3.62 -0.57
N GLN A 36 10.19 3.93 0.69
CA GLN A 36 9.52 2.98 1.58
C GLN A 36 8.09 2.70 1.11
N LEU A 37 7.37 3.75 0.70
CA LEU A 37 6.03 3.60 0.14
C LEU A 37 6.05 2.77 -1.14
N THR A 38 7.02 3.02 -2.04
CA THR A 38 7.20 2.23 -3.26
C THR A 38 7.46 0.76 -2.94
N ASN A 39 8.32 0.46 -1.96
CA ASN A 39 8.60 -0.92 -1.55
C ASN A 39 7.37 -1.66 -1.01
N GLU A 40 6.40 -0.96 -0.41
CA GLU A 40 5.16 -1.57 0.08
C GLU A 40 4.09 -1.71 -1.00
N THR A 41 4.14 -0.86 -2.05
CA THR A 41 3.08 -0.77 -3.06
C THR A 41 3.48 -1.28 -4.44
N GLN A 42 4.77 -1.59 -4.67
CA GLN A 42 5.27 -2.17 -5.90
C GLN A 42 5.70 -3.61 -5.67
N GLN A 43 5.26 -4.51 -6.53
CA GLN A 43 5.67 -5.91 -6.51
C GLN A 43 6.10 -6.35 -7.91
N THR A 44 7.12 -7.16 -7.95
CA THR A 44 7.63 -7.79 -9.17
C THR A 44 7.61 -9.30 -9.02
N SER A 45 7.32 -10.00 -10.10
CA SER A 45 7.44 -11.44 -10.18
C SER A 45 8.21 -11.81 -11.44
N SER A 46 9.02 -12.84 -11.34
CA SER A 46 9.72 -13.39 -12.49
C SER A 46 9.60 -14.91 -12.45
N SER A 47 9.14 -15.48 -13.54
CA SER A 47 9.06 -16.92 -13.78
C SER A 47 9.99 -17.30 -14.93
N ARG A 48 9.90 -18.53 -15.42
CA ARG A 48 10.59 -18.94 -16.65
C ARG A 48 9.97 -18.36 -17.91
N GLU A 49 8.70 -17.93 -17.83
CA GLU A 49 7.91 -17.54 -19.00
C GLU A 49 7.59 -16.04 -19.01
N THR A 50 7.50 -15.41 -17.84
CA THR A 50 7.08 -14.01 -17.72
C THR A 50 7.88 -13.25 -16.67
N VAL A 51 7.97 -11.94 -16.88
CA VAL A 51 8.34 -10.94 -15.87
C VAL A 51 7.20 -9.96 -15.75
N ASP A 52 6.74 -9.78 -14.52
CA ASP A 52 5.63 -8.90 -14.18
C ASP A 52 6.08 -7.79 -13.23
N LEU A 53 5.47 -6.62 -13.38
CA LEU A 53 5.50 -5.56 -12.38
C LEU A 53 4.06 -5.09 -12.17
N VAL A 54 3.66 -5.02 -10.91
CA VAL A 54 2.40 -4.41 -10.48
C VAL A 54 2.71 -3.36 -9.42
N TRP A 55 2.21 -2.15 -9.63
CA TRP A 55 2.45 -1.02 -8.74
C TRP A 55 1.11 -0.34 -8.40
N TRP A 56 0.64 -0.52 -7.18
CA TRP A 56 -0.50 0.23 -6.66
C TRP A 56 -0.03 1.64 -6.27
N LEU A 57 -0.71 2.67 -6.77
CA LEU A 57 -0.36 4.07 -6.60
C LEU A 57 -1.46 4.78 -5.79
N PRO A 58 -1.41 4.74 -4.45
CA PRO A 58 -2.37 5.48 -3.61
C PRO A 58 -2.18 6.99 -3.77
N SER A 59 -3.21 7.79 -3.42
CA SER A 59 -3.14 9.26 -3.54
C SER A 59 -1.99 9.88 -2.74
N GLN A 60 -1.61 9.26 -1.62
CA GLN A 60 -0.46 9.66 -0.81
C GLN A 60 0.88 9.60 -1.55
N PHE A 61 0.99 8.72 -2.57
CA PHE A 61 2.18 8.65 -3.41
C PHE A 61 2.43 9.99 -4.14
N TRP A 62 1.38 10.58 -4.68
CA TRP A 62 1.46 11.86 -5.41
C TRP A 62 1.83 13.01 -4.46
N LEU A 63 1.21 13.05 -3.28
CA LEU A 63 1.50 14.04 -2.27
C LEU A 63 2.94 13.94 -1.75
N ALA A 64 3.43 12.72 -1.54
CA ALA A 64 4.79 12.45 -1.05
C ALA A 64 5.87 12.73 -2.12
N SER A 65 5.53 12.62 -3.42
CA SER A 65 6.46 12.91 -4.50
C SER A 65 6.59 14.41 -4.82
N ALA A 66 5.72 15.24 -4.23
CA ALA A 66 5.73 16.68 -4.44
C ALA A 66 7.01 17.34 -3.90
N ARG A 67 7.73 18.05 -4.76
CA ARG A 67 8.74 19.03 -4.34
C ARG A 67 8.06 20.36 -4.00
N ASN A 68 8.77 21.26 -3.31
CA ASN A 68 8.19 22.52 -2.86
C ASN A 68 7.53 23.32 -4.02
N ASP A 69 8.15 23.33 -5.19
CA ASP A 69 7.68 24.07 -6.35
C ASP A 69 6.47 23.40 -7.04
N ASP A 70 6.30 22.08 -6.86
CA ASP A 70 5.26 21.29 -7.51
C ASP A 70 4.10 20.91 -6.58
N ARG A 71 4.13 21.35 -5.32
CA ARG A 71 3.17 20.91 -4.28
C ARG A 71 1.71 21.16 -4.70
N SER A 72 1.42 22.33 -5.30
CA SER A 72 0.06 22.65 -5.75
C SER A 72 -0.41 21.70 -6.85
N ALA A 73 0.45 21.41 -7.83
CA ALA A 73 0.14 20.49 -8.92
C ALA A 73 -0.07 19.06 -8.41
N MET A 74 0.81 18.59 -7.51
CA MET A 74 0.67 17.25 -6.94
C MET A 74 -0.55 17.11 -6.02
N THR A 75 -0.96 18.17 -5.33
CA THR A 75 -2.21 18.18 -4.55
C THR A 75 -3.43 18.05 -5.48
N GLN A 76 -3.42 18.74 -6.62
CA GLN A 76 -4.50 18.62 -7.61
C GLN A 76 -4.54 17.22 -8.22
N ILE A 77 -3.39 16.64 -8.54
CA ILE A 77 -3.27 15.26 -9.03
C ILE A 77 -3.79 14.28 -7.99
N ALA A 78 -3.38 14.41 -6.74
CA ALA A 78 -3.86 13.56 -5.64
C ALA A 78 -5.39 13.65 -5.50
N GLY A 79 -5.97 14.85 -5.50
CA GLY A 79 -7.41 15.05 -5.42
C GLY A 79 -8.16 14.48 -6.62
N LEU A 80 -7.56 14.50 -7.82
CA LEU A 80 -8.12 13.84 -8.99
C LEU A 80 -8.16 12.32 -8.80
N PHE A 81 -7.11 11.74 -8.23
CA PHE A 81 -7.00 10.29 -8.03
C PHE A 81 -7.71 9.78 -6.77
N ASP A 82 -8.17 10.63 -5.87
CA ASP A 82 -8.99 10.19 -4.71
C ASP A 82 -10.31 9.52 -5.13
N GLN A 83 -10.76 9.76 -6.36
CA GLN A 83 -11.95 9.15 -6.93
C GLN A 83 -11.68 7.75 -7.53
N TYR A 84 -10.41 7.33 -7.55
CA TYR A 84 -9.99 6.13 -8.25
C TYR A 84 -8.97 5.33 -7.43
N THR A 85 -8.91 4.03 -7.71
CA THR A 85 -7.75 3.20 -7.36
C THR A 85 -6.90 3.05 -8.61
N VAL A 86 -5.64 3.48 -8.54
CA VAL A 86 -4.71 3.47 -9.68
C VAL A 86 -3.70 2.35 -9.51
N VAL A 87 -3.55 1.54 -10.55
CA VAL A 87 -2.54 0.48 -10.64
C VAL A 87 -1.76 0.66 -11.94
N ALA A 88 -0.44 0.68 -11.85
CA ALA A 88 0.42 0.58 -13.01
C ALA A 88 0.91 -0.87 -13.16
N ALA A 89 0.99 -1.37 -14.39
CA ALA A 89 1.40 -2.75 -14.64
C ALA A 89 2.25 -2.89 -15.91
N VAL A 90 3.11 -3.88 -15.87
CA VAL A 90 3.90 -4.40 -17.01
C VAL A 90 3.83 -5.91 -16.97
N ASN A 91 3.70 -6.56 -18.13
CA ASN A 91 3.96 -7.99 -18.30
C ASN A 91 4.84 -8.18 -19.53
N GLY A 92 5.96 -8.84 -19.35
CA GLY A 92 6.87 -9.21 -20.42
C GLY A 92 7.00 -10.72 -20.52
N LYS A 93 6.90 -11.26 -21.74
CA LYS A 93 7.12 -12.68 -22.03
C LYS A 93 8.62 -12.93 -22.20
N ILE A 94 9.16 -13.87 -21.43
CA ILE A 94 10.56 -14.25 -21.47
C ILE A 94 10.78 -15.28 -22.59
N GLY A 95 11.75 -15.00 -23.46
CA GLY A 95 12.22 -15.93 -24.46
C GLY A 95 13.65 -16.37 -24.19
N THR A 96 14.30 -16.93 -25.20
CA THR A 96 15.63 -17.53 -25.06
C THR A 96 16.74 -16.49 -24.76
N LEU A 97 16.58 -15.27 -25.27
CA LEU A 97 17.62 -14.22 -25.17
C LEU A 97 17.17 -13.02 -24.29
N GLY A 98 16.10 -13.15 -23.54
CA GLY A 98 15.55 -12.08 -22.71
C GLY A 98 14.05 -11.91 -22.89
N ILE A 99 13.54 -10.67 -22.78
CA ILE A 99 12.12 -10.40 -23.00
C ILE A 99 11.84 -10.28 -24.50
N ASP A 100 11.04 -11.22 -25.03
CA ASP A 100 10.69 -11.27 -26.45
C ASP A 100 9.55 -10.30 -26.81
N LYS A 101 8.55 -10.19 -25.93
CA LYS A 101 7.35 -9.37 -26.16
C LYS A 101 6.82 -8.83 -24.83
N PHE A 102 6.35 -7.59 -24.86
CA PHE A 102 5.50 -7.05 -23.80
C PHE A 102 4.02 -7.13 -24.19
N MET A 103 3.16 -7.37 -23.22
CA MET A 103 1.72 -7.18 -23.41
C MET A 103 1.42 -5.71 -23.66
N ASP A 104 0.58 -5.43 -24.65
CA ASP A 104 0.08 -4.09 -24.89
C ASP A 104 -1.00 -3.69 -23.87
N GLU A 105 -1.47 -2.44 -23.94
CA GLU A 105 -2.45 -1.92 -22.99
C GLU A 105 -3.76 -2.70 -23.01
N ASN A 106 -4.22 -3.18 -24.18
CA ASN A 106 -5.48 -3.92 -24.29
C ASN A 106 -5.33 -5.33 -23.71
N GLU A 107 -4.23 -6.02 -24.06
CA GLU A 107 -3.90 -7.33 -23.50
C GLU A 107 -3.83 -7.28 -21.96
N LEU A 108 -3.15 -6.24 -21.40
CA LEU A 108 -3.07 -6.03 -19.96
C LEU A 108 -4.44 -5.70 -19.34
N ARG A 109 -5.26 -4.89 -19.99
CA ARG A 109 -6.59 -4.50 -19.53
C ARG A 109 -7.54 -5.69 -19.42
N GLU A 110 -7.43 -6.64 -20.34
CA GLU A 110 -8.18 -7.88 -20.31
C GLU A 110 -7.69 -8.83 -19.20
N ALA A 111 -6.40 -8.79 -18.88
CA ALA A 111 -5.76 -9.68 -17.92
C ALA A 111 -5.79 -9.16 -16.47
N ILE A 112 -5.90 -7.84 -16.25
CA ILE A 112 -5.78 -7.23 -14.91
C ILE A 112 -7.14 -7.15 -14.20
N ARG A 113 -7.16 -7.53 -12.93
CA ARG A 113 -8.33 -7.40 -12.02
C ARG A 113 -7.88 -6.84 -10.68
N LEU A 114 -8.69 -5.97 -10.09
CA LEU A 114 -8.53 -5.53 -8.71
C LEU A 114 -9.52 -6.30 -7.83
N ARG A 115 -9.04 -6.92 -6.77
CA ARG A 115 -9.89 -7.43 -5.69
C ARG A 115 -9.78 -6.48 -4.52
N GLY A 116 -10.87 -5.75 -4.27
CA GLY A 116 -10.94 -4.76 -3.21
C GLY A 116 -11.09 -5.37 -1.81
N ALA A 117 -11.08 -4.50 -0.81
CA ALA A 117 -11.29 -4.88 0.59
C ALA A 117 -12.66 -5.54 0.84
N ASP A 118 -13.64 -5.29 -0.03
CA ASP A 118 -14.95 -5.95 -0.03
C ASP A 118 -14.93 -7.40 -0.56
N GLY A 119 -13.76 -7.89 -0.99
CA GLY A 119 -13.55 -9.23 -1.54
C GLY A 119 -14.06 -9.43 -2.97
N LYS A 120 -14.61 -8.40 -3.61
CA LYS A 120 -15.11 -8.48 -4.98
C LYS A 120 -14.03 -8.10 -6.00
N GLU A 121 -14.20 -8.62 -7.21
CA GLU A 121 -13.33 -8.32 -8.34
C GLU A 121 -13.90 -7.19 -9.18
N TYR A 122 -13.00 -6.33 -9.64
CA TYR A 122 -13.28 -5.16 -10.45
C TYR A 122 -12.40 -5.18 -11.70
N THR A 123 -13.00 -4.83 -12.83
CA THR A 123 -12.30 -4.58 -14.09
C THR A 123 -11.88 -3.10 -14.15
N PRO A 124 -10.82 -2.77 -14.89
CA PRO A 124 -10.46 -1.37 -15.14
C PRO A 124 -11.61 -0.60 -15.78
N ILE A 125 -11.78 0.64 -15.38
CA ILE A 125 -12.71 1.58 -16.03
C ILE A 125 -12.25 1.80 -17.47
N ASP A 126 -13.21 1.81 -18.40
CA ASP A 126 -12.95 2.14 -19.79
C ASP A 126 -12.33 3.55 -19.91
N PRO A 127 -11.24 3.74 -20.65
CA PRO A 127 -10.61 5.05 -20.82
C PRO A 127 -11.55 6.14 -21.30
N GLY A 128 -12.53 5.80 -22.15
CA GLY A 128 -13.54 6.73 -22.63
C GLY A 128 -14.54 7.23 -21.56
N LYS A 129 -14.55 6.57 -20.37
CA LYS A 129 -15.40 6.95 -19.23
C LYS A 129 -14.63 7.68 -18.13
N LEU A 130 -13.31 7.81 -18.25
CA LEU A 130 -12.49 8.55 -17.31
C LEU A 130 -12.59 10.07 -17.54
N ASP A 131 -12.36 10.84 -16.48
CA ASP A 131 -12.11 12.28 -16.64
C ASP A 131 -10.92 12.46 -17.60
N PRO A 132 -11.03 13.28 -18.66
CA PRO A 132 -9.93 13.54 -19.60
C PRO A 132 -8.64 14.01 -18.93
N LYS A 133 -8.73 14.67 -17.77
CA LYS A 133 -7.58 15.07 -16.97
C LYS A 133 -6.75 13.87 -16.48
N VAL A 134 -7.40 12.74 -16.18
CA VAL A 134 -6.71 11.50 -15.76
C VAL A 134 -5.79 11.00 -16.86
N THR A 135 -6.30 10.93 -18.08
CA THR A 135 -5.52 10.49 -19.25
C THR A 135 -4.36 11.47 -19.54
N MET A 136 -4.61 12.77 -19.44
CA MET A 136 -3.57 13.80 -19.60
C MET A 136 -2.46 13.62 -18.54
N VAL A 137 -2.82 13.46 -17.28
CA VAL A 137 -1.86 13.26 -16.19
C VAL A 137 -1.03 12.00 -16.40
N PHE A 138 -1.63 10.90 -16.83
CA PHE A 138 -0.87 9.69 -17.14
C PHE A 138 0.11 9.87 -18.29
N GLY A 139 -0.23 10.67 -19.31
CA GLY A 139 0.70 11.03 -20.39
C GLY A 139 1.95 11.74 -19.88
N VAL A 140 1.81 12.59 -18.88
CA VAL A 140 2.94 13.30 -18.24
C VAL A 140 3.71 12.39 -17.29
N LEU A 141 3.02 11.56 -16.51
CA LEU A 141 3.62 10.71 -15.46
C LEU A 141 4.30 9.46 -16.02
N LYS A 142 3.82 8.91 -17.13
CA LYS A 142 4.35 7.67 -17.72
C LYS A 142 5.88 7.71 -17.92
N PRO A 143 6.47 8.72 -18.58
CA PRO A 143 7.92 8.77 -18.77
C PRO A 143 8.67 8.95 -17.44
N VAL A 144 8.10 9.69 -16.48
CA VAL A 144 8.72 9.91 -15.15
C VAL A 144 8.77 8.60 -14.37
N LEU A 145 7.63 7.93 -14.18
CA LEU A 145 7.53 6.68 -13.45
C LEU A 145 8.25 5.54 -14.20
N GLY A 146 8.16 5.56 -15.53
CA GLY A 146 8.88 4.60 -16.38
C GLY A 146 10.39 4.65 -16.16
N SER A 147 10.97 5.84 -16.01
CA SER A 147 12.40 5.98 -15.76
C SER A 147 12.85 5.37 -14.42
N MET A 148 11.95 5.27 -13.44
CA MET A 148 12.23 4.68 -12.12
C MET A 148 12.35 3.15 -12.16
N ILE A 149 11.76 2.50 -13.16
CA ILE A 149 11.72 1.04 -13.28
C ILE A 149 12.56 0.49 -14.44
N GLY A 150 13.44 1.33 -15.00
CA GLY A 150 14.43 0.93 -15.99
C GLY A 150 13.82 0.39 -17.29
N GLN A 151 14.31 -0.77 -17.77
CA GLN A 151 13.89 -1.32 -19.05
C GLN A 151 12.39 -1.66 -19.16
N LEU A 152 11.71 -1.91 -18.04
CA LEU A 152 10.27 -2.18 -18.02
C LEU A 152 9.44 -0.91 -18.25
N GLY A 153 10.03 0.27 -18.02
CA GLY A 153 9.32 1.54 -17.95
C GLY A 153 8.61 1.97 -19.22
N ASN A 154 9.20 1.68 -20.39
CA ASN A 154 8.59 2.02 -21.67
C ASN A 154 7.26 1.29 -21.92
N ASN A 155 7.09 0.14 -21.26
CA ASN A 155 5.92 -0.72 -21.37
C ASN A 155 5.00 -0.62 -20.15
N LEU A 156 5.17 0.41 -19.31
CA LEU A 156 4.31 0.68 -18.17
C LEU A 156 2.95 1.22 -18.66
N HIS A 157 1.86 0.60 -18.21
CA HIS A 157 0.51 1.06 -18.48
C HIS A 157 -0.27 1.27 -17.19
N PHE A 158 -1.16 2.27 -17.19
CA PHE A 158 -1.99 2.63 -16.04
C PHE A 158 -3.40 2.10 -16.19
N PHE A 159 -3.91 1.51 -15.12
CA PHE A 159 -5.27 1.00 -15.02
C PHE A 159 -5.97 1.67 -13.85
N VAL A 160 -7.18 2.12 -14.11
CA VAL A 160 -7.99 2.88 -13.16
C VAL A 160 -9.21 2.05 -12.79
N PHE A 161 -9.43 1.90 -11.50
CA PHE A 161 -10.55 1.21 -10.92
C PHE A 161 -11.37 2.17 -10.07
N PRO A 162 -12.65 1.87 -9.74
CA PRO A 162 -13.40 2.67 -8.80
C PRO A 162 -12.66 2.80 -7.45
N ALA A 163 -12.73 3.97 -6.81
CA ALA A 163 -12.19 4.12 -5.46
C ALA A 163 -13.02 3.37 -4.42
N LYS A 164 -14.33 3.22 -4.68
CA LYS A 164 -15.29 2.65 -3.72
C LYS A 164 -16.09 1.52 -4.35
N GLY A 165 -16.43 0.55 -3.52
CA GLY A 165 -17.35 -0.51 -3.84
C GLY A 165 -18.81 -0.02 -3.90
N LYS A 166 -19.72 -0.92 -4.27
CA LYS A 166 -21.17 -0.63 -4.31
C LYS A 166 -21.75 -0.27 -2.93
N ASP A 167 -21.09 -0.65 -1.86
CA ASP A 167 -21.42 -0.33 -0.47
C ASP A 167 -20.89 1.03 -0.01
N GLY A 168 -20.24 1.78 -0.89
CA GLY A 168 -19.66 3.09 -0.63
C GLY A 168 -18.32 3.06 0.13
N LYS A 169 -17.82 1.87 0.51
CA LYS A 169 -16.54 1.74 1.20
C LYS A 169 -15.37 1.76 0.22
N PRO A 170 -14.20 2.29 0.64
CA PRO A 170 -12.99 2.25 -0.17
C PRO A 170 -12.61 0.80 -0.56
N LEU A 171 -12.22 0.60 -1.81
CA LEU A 171 -11.72 -0.70 -2.29
C LEU A 171 -10.26 -0.94 -1.87
N ALA A 172 -9.50 0.15 -1.73
CA ALA A 172 -8.08 0.11 -1.43
C ALA A 172 -7.70 1.30 -0.53
N ASP A 173 -8.04 1.19 0.77
CA ASP A 173 -7.66 2.21 1.74
C ASP A 173 -6.24 1.91 2.27
N PRO A 174 -5.25 2.78 2.00
CA PRO A 174 -3.88 2.54 2.43
C PRO A 174 -3.65 2.73 3.93
N LEU A 175 -4.62 3.32 4.65
CA LEU A 175 -4.52 3.61 6.08
C LEU A 175 -5.40 2.71 6.96
N ALA A 176 -6.41 2.05 6.38
CA ALA A 176 -7.27 1.12 7.12
C ALA A 176 -6.74 -0.31 7.07
N PRO A 177 -6.88 -1.11 8.14
CA PRO A 177 -6.53 -2.52 8.13
C PRO A 177 -7.29 -3.29 7.05
N GLY A 178 -6.56 -4.06 6.25
CA GLY A 178 -7.17 -4.83 5.17
C GLY A 178 -6.17 -5.48 4.23
N LYS A 179 -6.69 -5.93 3.10
CA LYS A 179 -5.91 -6.54 2.02
C LYS A 179 -6.51 -6.12 0.67
N VAL A 180 -5.64 -5.66 -0.19
CA VAL A 180 -5.94 -5.35 -1.60
C VAL A 180 -5.17 -6.33 -2.45
N SER A 181 -5.79 -6.88 -3.50
CA SER A 181 -5.09 -7.80 -4.39
C SER A 181 -5.25 -7.35 -5.83
N VAL A 182 -4.17 -7.42 -6.57
CA VAL A 182 -4.19 -7.24 -8.03
C VAL A 182 -3.86 -8.57 -8.67
N GLN A 183 -4.73 -9.05 -9.55
CA GLN A 183 -4.46 -10.21 -10.40
C GLN A 183 -4.00 -9.70 -11.76
N LEU A 184 -2.95 -10.31 -12.30
CA LEU A 184 -2.47 -10.08 -13.66
C LEU A 184 -2.27 -11.44 -14.33
N GLY A 185 -3.19 -11.82 -15.21
CA GLY A 185 -3.27 -13.18 -15.76
C GLY A 185 -3.45 -14.22 -14.66
N GLN A 186 -2.47 -15.12 -14.50
CA GLN A 186 -2.48 -16.15 -13.45
C GLN A 186 -1.78 -15.70 -12.15
N ALA A 187 -1.01 -14.62 -12.20
CA ALA A 187 -0.27 -14.11 -11.04
C ALA A 187 -1.16 -13.24 -10.16
N ARG A 188 -0.90 -13.28 -8.84
CA ARG A 188 -1.61 -12.48 -7.85
C ARG A 188 -0.62 -11.71 -6.98
N TYR A 189 -0.89 -10.44 -6.79
CA TYR A 189 -0.11 -9.48 -6.02
C TYR A 189 -0.94 -8.96 -4.87
N ASP A 190 -0.52 -9.26 -3.65
CA ASP A 190 -1.27 -8.97 -2.43
C ASP A 190 -0.61 -7.82 -1.67
N PHE A 191 -1.36 -6.76 -1.38
CA PHE A 191 -0.94 -5.61 -0.60
C PHE A 191 -1.66 -5.61 0.74
N THR A 192 -0.90 -5.67 1.83
CA THR A 192 -1.44 -5.62 3.18
C THR A 192 -1.47 -4.18 3.67
N THR A 193 -2.60 -3.76 4.23
CA THR A 193 -2.79 -2.43 4.81
C THR A 193 -3.09 -2.52 6.30
N PRO A 194 -2.83 -1.47 7.11
CA PRO A 194 -2.33 -0.17 6.69
C PRO A 194 -0.88 -0.22 6.22
N LEU A 195 -0.52 0.65 5.26
CA LEU A 195 0.86 0.79 4.80
C LEU A 195 1.70 1.44 5.91
N GLY A 196 2.74 0.75 6.35
CA GLY A 196 3.57 1.19 7.47
C GLY A 196 4.36 2.47 7.17
N SER A 197 4.71 2.70 5.91
CA SER A 197 5.38 3.91 5.43
C SER A 197 4.53 5.18 5.50
N LEU A 198 3.21 5.03 5.62
CA LEU A 198 2.28 6.15 5.79
C LEU A 198 1.98 6.50 7.24
N LEU A 199 2.50 5.73 8.19
CA LEU A 199 2.22 5.87 9.61
C LEU A 199 3.47 6.27 10.39
N THR A 200 3.27 6.94 11.53
CA THR A 200 4.36 7.24 12.45
C THR A 200 5.13 5.96 12.79
N PRO A 201 6.46 5.93 12.57
CA PRO A 201 7.28 4.77 12.90
C PRO A 201 7.11 4.33 14.35
N GLN A 202 7.27 3.06 14.61
CA GLN A 202 7.23 2.49 15.94
C GLN A 202 8.64 2.23 16.46
N ARG A 203 8.84 2.35 17.76
CA ARG A 203 10.13 2.11 18.43
C ARG A 203 9.98 1.02 19.48
N ASP A 204 10.94 0.12 19.53
CA ASP A 204 11.09 -0.80 20.67
C ASP A 204 11.70 -0.05 21.85
N PRO A 205 10.99 0.12 23.00
CA PRO A 205 11.48 0.88 24.14
C PRO A 205 12.71 0.23 24.81
N ARG A 206 12.94 -1.06 24.59
CA ARG A 206 14.08 -1.78 25.20
C ARG A 206 15.34 -1.72 24.34
N THR A 207 15.19 -1.80 23.02
CA THR A 207 16.34 -1.85 22.09
C THR A 207 16.60 -0.52 21.40
N GLY A 208 15.62 0.39 21.38
CA GLY A 208 15.65 1.64 20.63
C GLY A 208 15.47 1.44 19.11
N GLN A 209 15.32 0.21 18.64
CA GLN A 209 15.15 -0.09 17.22
C GLN A 209 13.80 0.42 16.69
N THR A 210 13.81 0.96 15.47
CA THR A 210 12.60 1.47 14.80
C THR A 210 12.05 0.48 13.79
N PHE A 211 10.72 0.48 13.63
CA PHE A 211 9.94 -0.40 12.78
C PHE A 211 8.89 0.39 11.99
N PRO A 212 8.36 -0.16 10.89
CA PRO A 212 7.23 0.45 10.16
C PRO A 212 6.05 0.74 11.09
N GLY A 213 5.32 1.82 10.81
CA GLY A 213 4.21 2.28 11.64
C GLY A 213 3.06 1.28 11.78
N SER A 214 2.93 0.32 10.88
CA SER A 214 1.94 -0.76 10.95
C SER A 214 2.26 -1.87 11.97
N TYR A 215 3.48 -1.91 12.51
CA TYR A 215 3.89 -2.94 13.47
C TYR A 215 3.44 -2.56 14.88
N ARG A 216 2.86 -3.50 15.60
CA ARG A 216 2.48 -3.36 17.02
C ARG A 216 3.49 -4.02 17.97
N PHE A 217 4.21 -5.00 17.47
CA PHE A 217 5.21 -5.76 18.22
C PHE A 217 6.50 -5.89 17.42
N ASN A 218 7.62 -5.93 18.11
CA ASN A 218 8.91 -6.24 17.52
C ASN A 218 8.89 -7.69 17.00
N PRO A 219 9.08 -7.93 15.69
CA PRO A 219 8.97 -9.27 15.10
C PRO A 219 10.06 -10.24 15.57
N TYR A 220 11.14 -9.73 16.17
CA TYR A 220 12.26 -10.55 16.65
C TYR A 220 12.15 -10.90 18.13
N THR A 221 11.59 -10.01 18.94
CA THR A 221 11.58 -10.16 20.40
C THR A 221 10.17 -10.30 20.98
N GLY A 222 9.13 -9.99 20.22
CA GLY A 222 7.74 -9.98 20.69
C GLY A 222 7.41 -8.83 21.64
N SER A 223 8.35 -7.89 21.89
CA SER A 223 8.06 -6.72 22.73
C SER A 223 7.10 -5.76 22.07
N GLN A 224 6.22 -5.18 22.86
CA GLN A 224 5.30 -4.15 22.39
C GLN A 224 6.09 -2.93 21.95
N LEU A 225 5.71 -2.35 20.81
CA LEU A 225 6.29 -1.14 20.25
C LEU A 225 5.49 0.08 20.69
N GLU A 226 6.16 1.23 20.69
CA GLU A 226 5.59 2.52 21.01
C GLU A 226 5.78 3.49 19.83
N PRO A 227 4.83 4.41 19.56
CA PRO A 227 5.04 5.42 18.53
C PRO A 227 6.32 6.21 18.80
N LEU A 228 7.11 6.41 17.76
CA LEU A 228 8.29 7.25 17.85
C LEU A 228 7.86 8.68 18.21
N SER A 229 8.19 9.15 19.42
CA SER A 229 7.97 10.53 19.82
C SER A 229 8.80 11.48 18.96
N GLU A 230 8.19 12.57 18.54
CA GLU A 230 8.84 13.67 17.82
C GLU A 230 9.92 14.38 18.67
#